data_1e91233aca872cf05e81e3c1c46fa7df
#
_entry.id   1e91233aca872cf05e81e3c1c46fa7df
#
_cell.length_a   1.000
_cell.length_b   1.000
_cell.length_c   1.000
_cell.angle_alpha   90.00
_cell.angle_beta   90.00
_cell.angle_gamma   90.00
#
_symmetry.space_group_name_H-M   'P 1'
#
loop_
_entity.id
_entity.type
_entity.pdbx_description
1 polymer ?
#
loop_
_entity_poly.entity_id
_entity_poly.type
_entity_poly.pdbx_seq_one_letter_code
_entity_poly.pdbx_strand_id
1 'polypeptide(L)'
;WFREMGYVNVFFKQLVTQLTVGIPTFIVITALVQMYLTHLKKTYFAKIASSEDTNLKNLKKTTIILAVVFGAIVTFMAVTQLWFEILKFANSTSFDIADPLFKLDISFYIFKLEFLKQLNQILIGVIIGFIILTVVYYIILMTVRTPDVFKEEGTQAEAQAGEETAGGEQRYTGGANP
;
A
#
# COMPACT_ATOMS: atom_id res chain seq x y z
N TRP A 1 -22.19 -15.02 27.15
CA TRP A 1 -21.05 -15.00 28.07
C TRP A 1 -20.78 -13.60 28.61
N PHE A 2 -20.55 -12.61 27.78
CA PHE A 2 -20.37 -11.21 28.21
C PHE A 2 -21.57 -10.62 28.96
N ARG A 3 -22.78 -11.08 28.63
CA ARG A 3 -24.03 -10.61 29.22
C ARG A 3 -24.23 -11.11 30.65
N GLU A 4 -23.72 -12.29 30.95
CA GLU A 4 -23.80 -12.91 32.27
C GLU A 4 -22.81 -12.31 33.29
N MET A 5 -21.68 -11.81 32.78
CA MET A 5 -20.60 -11.21 33.57
C MET A 5 -20.75 -9.70 33.81
N GLY A 6 -21.79 -9.05 33.28
CA GLY A 6 -22.03 -7.60 33.45
C GLY A 6 -21.06 -6.70 32.62
N TYR A 7 -20.17 -7.25 31.80
CA TYR A 7 -19.18 -6.48 31.06
C TYR A 7 -19.66 -5.97 29.69
N VAL A 8 -20.95 -6.00 29.43
CA VAL A 8 -21.54 -5.53 28.14
C VAL A 8 -21.19 -4.06 27.89
N ASN A 9 -21.21 -3.21 28.92
CA ASN A 9 -20.86 -1.80 28.78
C ASN A 9 -19.40 -1.57 28.36
N VAL A 10 -18.47 -2.39 28.83
CA VAL A 10 -17.04 -2.32 28.48
C VAL A 10 -16.84 -2.72 27.03
N PHE A 11 -17.50 -3.79 26.60
CA PHE A 11 -17.46 -4.24 25.22
C PHE A 11 -18.01 -3.20 24.23
N PHE A 12 -19.17 -2.62 24.53
CA PHE A 12 -19.73 -1.55 23.71
C PHE A 12 -18.84 -0.30 23.68
N LYS A 13 -18.25 0.07 24.81
CA LYS A 13 -17.33 1.20 24.88
C LYS A 13 -16.10 0.97 24.01
N GLN A 14 -15.54 -0.24 24.00
CA GLN A 14 -14.46 -0.63 23.13
C GLN A 14 -14.84 -0.52 21.65
N LEU A 15 -15.98 -1.12 21.25
CA LEU A 15 -16.46 -1.07 19.86
C LEU A 15 -16.71 0.35 19.39
N VAL A 16 -17.39 1.15 20.18
CA VAL A 16 -17.68 2.56 19.84
C VAL A 16 -16.39 3.35 19.67
N THR A 17 -15.42 3.16 20.56
CA THR A 17 -14.12 3.84 20.46
C THR A 17 -13.38 3.40 19.19
N GLN A 18 -13.34 2.10 18.90
CA GLN A 18 -12.70 1.57 17.70
C GLN A 18 -13.37 2.10 16.42
N LEU A 19 -14.70 2.17 16.38
CA LEU A 19 -15.42 2.72 15.22
C LEU A 19 -15.22 4.23 15.07
N THR A 20 -15.28 4.96 16.19
CA THR A 20 -15.10 6.42 16.19
C THR A 20 -13.71 6.83 15.70
N VAL A 21 -12.68 6.07 16.04
CA VAL A 21 -11.32 6.31 15.57
C VAL A 21 -11.10 5.68 14.18
N GLY A 22 -11.66 4.50 13.95
CA GLY A 22 -11.43 3.72 12.72
C GLY A 22 -12.01 4.38 11.46
N ILE A 23 -13.25 4.87 11.53
CA ILE A 23 -13.91 5.45 10.36
C ILE A 23 -13.16 6.66 9.80
N PRO A 24 -12.84 7.71 10.57
CA PRO A 24 -12.08 8.85 10.05
C PRO A 24 -10.67 8.46 9.60
N THR A 25 -9.99 7.58 10.33
CA THR A 25 -8.66 7.07 9.95
C THR A 25 -8.72 6.34 8.62
N PHE A 26 -9.71 5.49 8.40
CA PHE A 26 -9.90 4.77 7.14
C PHE A 26 -10.11 5.72 5.96
N ILE A 27 -10.97 6.72 6.13
CA ILE A 27 -11.24 7.71 5.07
C ILE A 27 -9.96 8.48 4.71
N VAL A 28 -9.23 8.97 5.70
CA VAL A 28 -8.00 9.74 5.49
C VAL A 28 -6.93 8.89 4.82
N ILE A 29 -6.65 7.69 5.33
CA ILE A 29 -5.63 6.80 4.76
C ILE A 29 -6.00 6.37 3.35
N THR A 30 -7.25 5.98 3.10
CA THR A 30 -7.69 5.58 1.76
C THR A 30 -7.59 6.73 0.76
N ALA A 31 -7.94 7.95 1.17
CA ALA A 31 -7.80 9.14 0.32
C ALA A 31 -6.34 9.46 0.00
N LEU A 32 -5.43 9.38 0.98
CA LEU A 32 -4.00 9.59 0.78
C LEU A 32 -3.39 8.54 -0.16
N VAL A 33 -3.73 7.27 0.05
CA VAL A 33 -3.27 6.17 -0.82
C VAL A 33 -3.81 6.34 -2.23
N GLN A 34 -5.07 6.69 -2.39
CA GLN A 34 -5.68 6.93 -3.69
C GLN A 34 -5.00 8.09 -4.44
N MET A 35 -4.71 9.19 -3.75
CA MET A 35 -4.00 10.34 -4.31
C MET A 35 -2.57 9.94 -4.73
N TYR A 36 -1.87 9.20 -3.88
CA TYR A 36 -0.52 8.70 -4.13
C TYR A 36 -0.47 7.77 -5.36
N LEU A 37 -1.34 6.75 -5.42
CA LEU A 37 -1.39 5.82 -6.55
C LEU A 37 -1.77 6.51 -7.86
N THR A 38 -2.65 7.51 -7.80
CA THR A 38 -3.03 8.30 -8.98
C THR A 38 -1.84 9.13 -9.48
N HIS A 39 -1.06 9.71 -8.58
CA HIS A 39 0.17 10.43 -8.92
C HIS A 39 1.20 9.50 -9.54
N LEU A 40 1.40 8.32 -8.95
CA LEU A 40 2.33 7.30 -9.43
C LEU A 40 1.95 6.84 -10.86
N LYS A 41 0.66 6.59 -11.08
CA LYS A 41 0.12 6.27 -12.40
C LYS A 41 0.42 7.34 -13.43
N LYS A 42 0.17 8.62 -13.13
CA LYS A 42 0.45 9.73 -14.05
C LYS A 42 1.93 9.81 -14.39
N THR A 43 2.80 9.65 -13.39
CA THR A 43 4.26 9.70 -13.57
C THR A 43 4.75 8.53 -14.45
N TYR A 44 4.20 7.34 -14.26
CA TYR A 44 4.52 6.17 -15.10
C TYR A 44 4.16 6.40 -16.57
N PHE A 45 2.91 6.82 -16.84
CA PHE A 45 2.46 7.08 -18.21
C PHE A 45 3.19 8.25 -18.88
N ALA A 46 3.61 9.26 -18.11
CA ALA A 46 4.36 10.39 -18.66
C ALA A 46 5.80 10.04 -19.04
N LYS A 47 6.40 9.03 -18.40
CA LYS A 47 7.84 8.72 -18.58
C LYS A 47 8.11 7.47 -19.41
N ILE A 48 7.25 6.48 -19.38
CA ILE A 48 7.56 5.12 -19.83
C ILE A 48 6.57 4.62 -20.89
N ALA A 49 5.34 5.05 -20.88
CA ALA A 49 4.30 4.56 -21.77
C ALA A 49 3.80 5.65 -22.71
N SER A 50 3.93 5.43 -24.00
CA SER A 50 3.25 6.21 -25.03
C SER A 50 1.73 6.10 -24.88
N SER A 51 1.04 7.21 -24.94
CA SER A 51 -0.39 7.33 -24.66
C SER A 51 -1.24 6.87 -25.83
N GLU A 52 -1.38 5.57 -26.03
CA GLU A 52 -2.45 5.09 -26.89
C GLU A 52 -3.11 3.84 -26.30
N ASP A 53 -4.40 4.04 -26.08
CA ASP A 53 -5.44 3.02 -25.88
C ASP A 53 -5.09 1.75 -25.13
N THR A 54 -5.51 1.65 -23.89
CA THR A 54 -6.19 0.40 -23.50
C THR A 54 -6.58 0.42 -22.03
N ASN A 55 -7.82 0.10 -21.72
CA ASN A 55 -8.28 -0.27 -20.37
C ASN A 55 -8.00 0.73 -19.21
N LEU A 56 -7.89 2.02 -19.49
CA LEU A 56 -7.82 3.06 -18.45
C LEU A 56 -8.93 2.93 -17.40
N LYS A 57 -10.08 2.38 -17.80
CA LYS A 57 -11.20 2.12 -16.90
C LYS A 57 -10.91 0.96 -15.95
N ASN A 58 -10.27 -0.11 -16.43
CA ASN A 58 -9.89 -1.24 -15.59
C ASN A 58 -8.74 -0.87 -14.65
N LEU A 59 -7.74 -0.14 -15.13
CA LEU A 59 -6.66 0.40 -14.30
C LEU A 59 -7.19 1.34 -13.20
N LYS A 60 -8.19 2.17 -13.50
CA LYS A 60 -8.82 3.02 -12.48
C LYS A 60 -9.52 2.18 -11.40
N LYS A 61 -10.24 1.13 -11.79
CA LYS A 61 -10.87 0.21 -10.84
C LYS A 61 -9.83 -0.49 -9.97
N THR A 62 -8.76 -1.04 -10.57
CA THR A 62 -7.67 -1.70 -9.84
C THR A 62 -7.01 -0.76 -8.84
N THR A 63 -6.75 0.48 -9.23
CA THR A 63 -6.17 1.51 -8.34
C THR A 63 -7.07 1.78 -7.14
N ILE A 64 -8.39 1.89 -7.34
CA ILE A 64 -9.36 2.12 -6.26
C ILE A 64 -9.43 0.91 -5.33
N ILE A 65 -9.54 -0.29 -5.88
CA ILE A 65 -9.60 -1.53 -5.08
C ILE A 65 -8.34 -1.67 -4.23
N LEU A 66 -7.16 -1.46 -4.82
CA LEU A 66 -5.89 -1.54 -4.11
C LEU A 66 -5.79 -0.51 -2.98
N ALA A 67 -6.24 0.73 -3.23
CA ALA A 67 -6.28 1.78 -2.21
C ALA A 67 -7.22 1.44 -1.05
N VAL A 68 -8.40 0.89 -1.34
CA VAL A 68 -9.38 0.50 -0.32
C VAL A 68 -8.86 -0.68 0.51
N VAL A 69 -8.31 -1.71 -0.13
CA VAL A 69 -7.76 -2.89 0.55
C VAL A 69 -6.59 -2.50 1.44
N PHE A 70 -5.64 -1.73 0.92
CA PHE A 70 -4.50 -1.26 1.70
C PHE A 70 -4.94 -0.35 2.86
N GLY A 71 -5.84 0.59 2.60
CA GLY A 71 -6.43 1.45 3.62
C GLY A 71 -7.13 0.67 4.73
N ALA A 72 -7.88 -0.39 4.38
CA ALA A 72 -8.54 -1.25 5.35
C ALA A 72 -7.54 -2.01 6.24
N ILE A 73 -6.48 -2.57 5.65
CA ILE A 73 -5.43 -3.28 6.39
C ILE A 73 -4.73 -2.34 7.39
N VAL A 74 -4.28 -1.17 6.92
CA VAL A 74 -3.57 -0.19 7.76
C VAL A 74 -4.49 0.32 8.87
N THR A 75 -5.75 0.63 8.55
CA THR A 75 -6.72 1.10 9.56
C THR A 75 -7.00 0.03 10.60
N PHE A 76 -7.18 -1.21 10.18
CA PHE A 76 -7.40 -2.33 11.12
C PHE A 76 -6.21 -2.49 12.08
N MET A 77 -4.98 -2.46 11.57
CA MET A 77 -3.78 -2.51 12.40
C MET A 77 -3.67 -1.31 13.35
N ALA A 78 -3.93 -0.09 12.86
CA ALA A 78 -3.86 1.11 13.66
C ALA A 78 -4.91 1.11 14.78
N VAL A 79 -6.15 0.77 14.46
CA VAL A 79 -7.26 0.76 15.44
C VAL A 79 -7.05 -0.28 16.52
N THR A 80 -6.63 -1.51 16.15
CA THR A 80 -6.38 -2.59 17.11
C THR A 80 -5.24 -2.30 18.09
N GLN A 81 -4.27 -1.49 17.68
CA GLN A 81 -3.13 -1.12 18.53
C GLN A 81 -3.40 0.17 19.34
N LEU A 82 -4.06 1.16 18.74
CA LEU A 82 -4.19 2.50 19.32
C LEU A 82 -5.44 2.69 20.20
N TRP A 83 -6.49 1.90 20.05
CA TRP A 83 -7.75 2.15 20.75
C TRP A 83 -7.58 2.28 22.28
N PHE A 84 -6.76 1.43 22.87
CA PHE A 84 -6.52 1.42 24.31
C PHE A 84 -5.59 2.57 24.74
N GLU A 85 -4.56 2.85 23.97
CA GLU A 85 -3.62 3.94 24.24
C GLU A 85 -4.30 5.32 24.09
N ILE A 86 -5.23 5.46 23.14
CA ILE A 86 -6.06 6.67 23.02
C ILE A 86 -6.95 6.86 24.23
N LEU A 87 -7.56 5.79 24.76
CA LEU A 87 -8.37 5.86 25.97
C LEU A 87 -7.53 6.24 27.20
N LYS A 88 -6.35 5.67 27.36
CA LYS A 88 -5.40 6.05 28.43
C LYS A 88 -4.97 7.51 28.30
N PHE A 89 -4.61 7.94 27.09
CA PHE A 89 -4.20 9.31 26.82
C PHE A 89 -5.32 10.32 27.14
N ALA A 90 -6.55 10.03 26.69
CA ALA A 90 -7.71 10.92 26.88
C ALA A 90 -8.14 11.03 28.36
N ASN A 91 -7.91 9.98 29.16
CA ASN A 91 -8.25 9.94 30.58
C ASN A 91 -7.01 10.06 31.48
N SER A 92 -5.91 10.59 30.97
CA SER A 92 -4.68 10.77 31.75
C SER A 92 -4.89 11.81 32.85
N THR A 93 -4.55 11.44 34.09
CA THR A 93 -4.57 12.32 35.27
C THR A 93 -3.13 12.63 35.68
N SER A 94 -2.88 13.86 36.13
CA SER A 94 -1.61 14.25 36.74
C SER A 94 -1.42 13.55 38.08
N PHE A 95 -0.17 13.12 38.34
CA PHE A 95 0.20 12.60 39.66
C PHE A 95 0.83 13.66 40.56
N ASP A 96 1.10 14.88 40.02
CA ASP A 96 1.76 16.00 40.72
C ASP A 96 3.16 15.63 41.27
N ILE A 97 3.77 14.60 40.73
CA ILE A 97 5.12 14.15 41.09
C ILE A 97 6.00 14.35 39.88
N ALA A 98 6.92 15.30 39.94
CA ALA A 98 7.85 15.61 38.87
C ALA A 98 9.09 14.71 38.94
N ASP A 99 9.53 14.21 37.79
CA ASP A 99 10.82 13.54 37.64
C ASP A 99 11.98 14.51 37.93
N PRO A 100 12.96 14.14 38.77
CA PRO A 100 14.08 15.00 39.12
C PRO A 100 14.97 15.38 37.94
N LEU A 101 15.02 14.58 36.88
CA LEU A 101 15.90 14.79 35.71
C LEU A 101 15.28 15.74 34.68
N PHE A 102 14.05 15.47 34.25
CA PHE A 102 13.37 16.21 33.19
C PHE A 102 12.29 17.17 33.72
N LYS A 103 11.97 17.13 35.00
CA LYS A 103 10.91 17.92 35.65
C LYS A 103 9.52 17.73 35.03
N LEU A 104 9.32 16.60 34.35
CA LEU A 104 8.02 16.18 33.79
C LEU A 104 7.26 15.34 34.81
N ASP A 105 5.93 15.47 34.83
CA ASP A 105 5.09 14.63 35.67
C ASP A 105 5.25 13.16 35.26
N ILE A 106 5.27 12.26 36.24
CA ILE A 106 5.38 10.81 36.01
C ILE A 106 4.22 10.31 35.13
N SER A 107 3.05 10.93 35.19
CA SER A 107 1.92 10.62 34.32
C SER A 107 2.25 10.74 32.82
N PHE A 108 3.17 11.65 32.46
CA PHE A 108 3.65 11.81 31.08
C PHE A 108 4.28 10.52 30.57
N TYR A 109 5.14 9.89 31.33
CA TYR A 109 5.85 8.68 30.95
C TYR A 109 4.91 7.48 30.83
N ILE A 110 3.90 7.39 31.70
CA ILE A 110 2.97 6.27 31.75
C ILE A 110 1.90 6.36 30.63
N PHE A 111 1.37 7.55 30.38
CA PHE A 111 0.22 7.72 29.48
C PHE A 111 0.59 8.31 28.13
N LYS A 112 1.42 9.37 28.12
CA LYS A 112 1.72 10.11 26.88
C LYS A 112 2.88 9.49 26.10
N LEU A 113 3.92 9.05 26.78
CA LEU A 113 5.09 8.46 26.14
C LEU A 113 4.75 7.13 25.46
N GLU A 114 3.95 6.29 26.12
CA GLU A 114 3.52 5.01 25.56
C GLU A 114 2.66 5.20 24.31
N PHE A 115 1.74 6.16 24.34
CA PHE A 115 0.96 6.54 23.16
C PHE A 115 1.84 7.03 21.99
N LEU A 116 2.83 7.91 22.27
CA LEU A 116 3.75 8.41 21.24
C LEU A 116 4.62 7.32 20.66
N LYS A 117 5.08 6.38 21.47
CA LYS A 117 5.86 5.22 21.05
C LYS A 117 5.06 4.31 20.11
N GLN A 118 3.82 4.04 20.48
CA GLN A 118 2.91 3.24 19.66
C GLN A 118 2.57 3.93 18.33
N LEU A 119 2.35 5.25 18.37
CA LEU A 119 2.11 6.06 17.18
C LEU A 119 3.32 6.02 16.21
N ASN A 120 4.54 6.17 16.76
CA ASN A 120 5.76 6.09 15.98
C ASN A 120 5.95 4.70 15.32
N GLN A 121 5.64 3.63 16.04
CA GLN A 121 5.71 2.26 15.51
C GLN A 121 4.74 2.06 14.33
N ILE A 122 3.51 2.57 14.45
CA ILE A 122 2.53 2.52 13.35
C ILE A 122 3.00 3.35 12.15
N LEU A 123 3.57 4.55 12.38
CA LEU A 123 4.12 5.40 11.33
C LEU A 123 5.20 4.67 10.51
N ILE A 124 6.14 4.02 11.19
CA ILE A 124 7.18 3.21 10.53
C ILE A 124 6.54 2.07 9.73
N GLY A 125 5.58 1.37 10.31
CA GLY A 125 4.85 0.30 9.63
C GLY A 125 4.12 0.79 8.36
N VAL A 126 3.51 1.97 8.42
CA VAL A 126 2.85 2.61 7.27
C VAL A 126 3.86 2.94 6.17
N ILE A 127 5.03 3.49 6.51
CA ILE A 127 6.08 3.81 5.53
C ILE A 127 6.55 2.53 4.81
N ILE A 128 6.83 1.47 5.55
CA ILE A 128 7.20 0.17 4.98
C ILE A 128 6.07 -0.35 4.07
N GLY A 129 4.83 -0.25 4.52
CA GLY A 129 3.66 -0.62 3.74
C GLY A 129 3.55 0.16 2.42
N PHE A 130 3.83 1.46 2.41
CA PHE A 130 3.86 2.27 1.19
C PHE A 130 4.97 1.83 0.21
N ILE A 131 6.13 1.42 0.71
CA ILE A 131 7.21 0.89 -0.14
C ILE A 131 6.74 -0.39 -0.83
N ILE A 132 6.18 -1.33 -0.07
CA ILE A 132 5.64 -2.58 -0.62
C ILE A 132 4.52 -2.31 -1.62
N LEU A 133 3.58 -1.44 -1.27
CA LEU A 133 2.48 -1.03 -2.15
C LEU A 133 2.99 -0.46 -3.47
N THR A 134 4.03 0.35 -3.42
CA THR A 134 4.67 0.94 -4.61
C THR A 134 5.21 -0.13 -5.53
N VAL A 135 5.97 -1.08 -5.00
CA VAL A 135 6.54 -2.20 -5.77
C VAL A 135 5.44 -3.03 -6.42
N VAL A 136 4.42 -3.42 -5.64
CA VAL A 136 3.27 -4.20 -6.15
C VAL A 136 2.54 -3.43 -7.25
N TYR A 137 2.33 -2.14 -7.06
CA TYR A 137 1.63 -1.30 -8.04
C TYR A 137 2.43 -1.16 -9.35
N TYR A 138 3.76 -1.02 -9.28
CA TYR A 138 4.60 -1.01 -10.48
C TYR A 138 4.58 -2.35 -11.23
N ILE A 139 4.59 -3.47 -10.52
CA ILE A 139 4.44 -4.80 -11.13
C ILE A 139 3.10 -4.89 -11.87
N ILE A 140 2.00 -4.42 -11.26
CA ILE A 140 0.68 -4.39 -11.90
C ILE A 140 0.70 -3.51 -13.15
N LEU A 141 1.31 -2.33 -13.10
CA LEU A 141 1.43 -1.43 -14.26
C LEU A 141 2.22 -2.08 -15.40
N MET A 142 3.32 -2.75 -15.09
CA MET A 142 4.12 -3.48 -16.08
C MET A 142 3.37 -4.67 -16.68
N THR A 143 2.60 -5.40 -15.88
CA THR A 143 1.83 -6.55 -16.37
C THR A 143 0.67 -6.13 -17.28
N VAL A 144 0.03 -5.00 -16.98
CA VAL A 144 -1.09 -4.48 -17.78
C VAL A 144 -0.62 -3.86 -19.09
N ARG A 145 0.60 -3.35 -19.11
CA ARG A 145 1.18 -2.70 -20.29
C ARG A 145 2.70 -2.91 -20.34
N THR A 146 3.14 -3.79 -21.24
CA THR A 146 4.56 -3.92 -21.56
C THR A 146 5.06 -2.61 -22.18
N PRO A 147 6.18 -2.04 -21.70
CA PRO A 147 6.80 -0.88 -22.34
C PRO A 147 7.16 -1.18 -23.79
N ASP A 148 7.01 -0.21 -24.69
CA ASP A 148 7.26 -0.37 -26.14
C ASP A 148 8.70 -0.83 -26.45
N VAL A 149 9.65 -0.57 -25.56
CA VAL A 149 11.05 -1.04 -25.64
C VAL A 149 11.14 -2.58 -25.75
N PHE A 150 10.25 -3.33 -25.07
CA PHE A 150 10.25 -4.80 -25.16
C PHE A 150 9.52 -5.35 -26.39
N LYS A 151 8.70 -4.53 -27.06
CA LYS A 151 8.04 -4.92 -28.32
C LYS A 151 9.01 -4.88 -29.49
N GLU A 152 9.91 -3.90 -29.51
CA GLU A 152 10.91 -3.77 -30.59
C GLU A 152 11.93 -4.91 -30.56
N GLU A 153 12.39 -5.33 -29.37
CA GLU A 153 13.31 -6.48 -29.25
C GLU A 153 12.65 -7.80 -29.66
N GLY A 154 11.39 -8.03 -29.29
CA GLY A 154 10.65 -9.22 -29.69
C GLY A 154 10.43 -9.32 -31.19
N THR A 155 10.12 -8.20 -31.86
CA THR A 155 9.90 -8.14 -33.31
C THR A 155 11.20 -8.30 -34.08
N GLN A 156 12.32 -7.78 -33.59
CA GLN A 156 13.64 -7.94 -34.21
C GLN A 156 14.17 -9.39 -34.06
N ALA A 157 13.91 -10.03 -32.90
CA ALA A 157 14.29 -11.42 -32.68
C ALA A 157 13.50 -12.38 -33.58
N GLU A 158 12.21 -12.14 -33.78
CA GLU A 158 11.36 -12.92 -34.70
C GLU A 158 11.74 -12.70 -36.18
N ALA A 159 12.10 -11.47 -36.56
CA ALA A 159 12.54 -11.15 -37.90
C ALA A 159 13.89 -11.84 -38.24
N GLN A 160 14.84 -11.85 -37.30
CA GLN A 160 16.14 -12.52 -37.48
C GLN A 160 15.98 -14.06 -37.52
N ALA A 161 15.12 -14.64 -36.68
CA ALA A 161 14.87 -16.07 -36.73
C ALA A 161 14.16 -16.53 -38.03
N GLY A 162 13.30 -15.66 -38.62
CA GLY A 162 12.62 -15.90 -39.87
C GLY A 162 13.59 -15.84 -41.07
N GLU A 163 14.60 -14.94 -41.01
CA GLU A 163 15.62 -14.79 -42.09
C GLU A 163 16.64 -15.93 -42.08
N GLU A 164 17.03 -16.45 -40.93
CA GLU A 164 17.92 -17.63 -40.82
C GLU A 164 17.25 -18.91 -41.35
N THR A 165 15.95 -19.11 -41.09
CA THR A 165 15.21 -20.27 -41.65
C THR A 165 15.01 -20.19 -43.16
N ALA A 166 14.77 -19.00 -43.73
CA ALA A 166 14.61 -18.81 -45.18
C ALA A 166 15.95 -18.92 -45.93
N GLY A 167 17.07 -18.48 -45.34
CA GLY A 167 18.40 -18.62 -45.88
C GLY A 167 18.96 -20.05 -45.89
N GLY A 168 18.48 -20.92 -44.98
CA GLY A 168 18.86 -22.34 -44.90
C GLY A 168 18.25 -23.19 -46.02
N GLU A 169 17.05 -22.92 -46.45
CA GLU A 169 16.31 -23.70 -47.42
C GLU A 169 16.80 -23.48 -48.88
N GLN A 170 17.37 -22.33 -49.20
CA GLN A 170 17.91 -22.04 -50.54
C GLN A 170 19.30 -22.66 -50.81
N ARG A 171 20.00 -23.16 -49.79
CA ARG A 171 21.33 -23.75 -49.96
C ARG A 171 21.33 -25.23 -50.37
N TYR A 172 20.21 -25.90 -50.25
CA TYR A 172 20.11 -27.35 -50.54
C TYR A 172 19.53 -27.72 -51.91
N THR A 173 19.06 -26.75 -52.69
CA THR A 173 18.45 -27.05 -54.02
C THR A 173 19.36 -26.77 -55.20
N GLY A 174 20.64 -26.41 -54.98
CA GLY A 174 21.61 -26.06 -56.05
C GLY A 174 22.67 -27.11 -56.37
N GLY A 175 22.41 -28.41 -56.25
CA GLY A 175 23.46 -29.41 -56.48
C GLY A 175 22.97 -30.73 -57.02
N ALA A 176 22.30 -30.73 -58.20
CA ALA A 176 22.12 -31.95 -59.02
C ALA A 176 21.81 -31.56 -60.44
N ASN A 177 22.89 -31.56 -61.32
CA ASN A 177 22.70 -31.79 -62.72
C ASN A 177 23.92 -32.51 -63.31
N PRO A 178 23.71 -33.48 -64.17
CA PRO A 178 24.65 -34.52 -64.62
C PRO A 178 25.74 -34.02 -65.57
#